data_476aa09d052b4acd157e41c1d97ef2a2
#
_entry.id   476aa09d052b4acd157e41c1d97ef2a2
#
_cell.length_a   1.000
_cell.length_b   1.000
_cell.length_c   1.000
_cell.angle_alpha   90.00
_cell.angle_beta   90.00
_cell.angle_gamma   90.00
#
_symmetry.space_group_name_H-M   'P 1'
#
loop_
_entity.id
_entity.type
_entity.pdbx_description
1 polymer ?
#
loop_
_entity_poly.entity_id
_entity_poly.type
_entity_poly.pdbx_seq_one_letter_code
_entity_poly.pdbx_strand_id
1 'polypeptide(L)'
;MSEKHIDEFSGVETTGHEWDGIRELNNPMPRWWVWTFYATIVWALGYAIAYPAIPMITYATKGMLGYSSRAELQQNLDQAKASQTTLHDLIAAKTVHEIDSDSALREFAVAGGASAFKVNCAPCHGSGASGGPGFPNLNDDDWLWGGDLDAIEATIAHGIRFDEDTDTHASEMPPFAEVLDPLQTRQVAAYVWGLTNTPSDPGLAEAGKQVFVDNCAACHGDDAKGKAEMGAPDLADAIWLKARGEDAIIRQVAAPKHGVMPAWAGRLGDTTVKELTIFVHSLGGGT
;
A
#
# COMPACT_ATOMS: atom_id res chain seq x y z
N MET A 1 -43.82 3.18 -47.13
CA MET A 1 -42.83 3.69 -48.08
C MET A 1 -42.42 5.06 -47.59
N SER A 2 -41.13 5.24 -47.26
CA SER A 2 -40.64 6.55 -46.84
C SER A 2 -40.64 7.49 -48.03
N GLU A 3 -41.24 8.69 -47.89
CA GLU A 3 -41.25 9.71 -48.94
C GLU A 3 -39.82 10.24 -49.10
N LYS A 4 -39.27 10.07 -50.30
CA LYS A 4 -38.00 10.67 -50.67
C LYS A 4 -38.18 12.17 -50.86
N HIS A 5 -37.41 12.95 -50.17
CA HIS A 5 -37.44 14.41 -50.19
C HIS A 5 -36.11 14.94 -50.76
N ILE A 6 -36.18 15.99 -51.59
CA ILE A 6 -34.97 16.68 -52.06
C ILE A 6 -34.59 17.74 -50.99
N ASP A 7 -33.39 17.66 -50.51
CA ASP A 7 -32.85 18.65 -49.55
C ASP A 7 -32.68 20.01 -50.26
N GLU A 8 -33.34 21.01 -49.73
CA GLU A 8 -33.41 22.35 -50.35
C GLU A 8 -32.02 23.03 -50.43
N PHE A 9 -31.08 22.66 -49.55
CA PHE A 9 -29.78 23.29 -49.49
C PHE A 9 -28.76 22.66 -50.42
N SER A 10 -28.73 21.33 -50.51
CA SER A 10 -27.77 20.58 -51.32
C SER A 10 -28.31 20.18 -52.68
N GLY A 11 -29.63 20.22 -52.89
CA GLY A 11 -30.30 19.73 -54.09
C GLY A 11 -30.24 18.22 -54.28
N VAL A 12 -29.81 17.48 -53.26
CA VAL A 12 -29.63 16.04 -53.27
C VAL A 12 -30.87 15.34 -52.70
N GLU A 13 -31.26 14.23 -53.29
CA GLU A 13 -32.34 13.38 -52.76
C GLU A 13 -31.93 12.78 -51.41
N THR A 14 -32.85 12.75 -50.43
CA THR A 14 -32.61 12.07 -49.14
C THR A 14 -32.90 10.59 -49.25
N THR A 15 -32.37 9.79 -48.30
CA THR A 15 -32.65 8.33 -48.21
C THR A 15 -34.09 8.04 -47.80
N GLY A 16 -34.83 9.06 -47.31
CA GLY A 16 -36.19 8.95 -46.81
C GLY A 16 -36.28 8.56 -45.34
N HIS A 17 -35.13 8.43 -44.63
CA HIS A 17 -35.09 8.26 -43.20
C HIS A 17 -34.85 9.60 -42.51
N GLU A 18 -35.51 9.80 -41.35
CA GLU A 18 -35.39 10.99 -40.54
C GLU A 18 -35.24 10.56 -39.07
N TRP A 19 -34.25 11.11 -38.38
CA TRP A 19 -34.02 10.93 -36.93
C TRP A 19 -33.95 12.32 -36.28
N ASP A 20 -34.89 12.61 -35.39
CA ASP A 20 -34.97 13.89 -34.67
C ASP A 20 -34.86 15.15 -35.58
N GLY A 21 -35.47 15.12 -36.77
CA GLY A 21 -35.40 16.22 -37.73
C GLY A 21 -34.17 16.21 -38.65
N ILE A 22 -33.25 15.27 -38.47
CA ILE A 22 -32.05 15.13 -39.30
C ILE A 22 -32.32 14.10 -40.40
N ARG A 23 -32.09 14.48 -41.66
CA ARG A 23 -32.25 13.63 -42.84
C ARG A 23 -30.91 13.30 -43.46
N GLU A 24 -30.74 12.06 -43.91
CA GLU A 24 -29.56 11.62 -44.63
C GLU A 24 -29.65 11.93 -46.11
N LEU A 25 -28.61 12.52 -46.68
CA LEU A 25 -28.47 12.72 -48.10
C LEU A 25 -28.08 11.42 -48.80
N ASN A 26 -28.72 11.07 -49.90
CA ASN A 26 -28.44 9.87 -50.70
C ASN A 26 -27.22 10.10 -51.62
N ASN A 27 -26.07 10.36 -51.03
CA ASN A 27 -24.82 10.54 -51.76
C ASN A 27 -24.06 9.21 -51.87
N PRO A 28 -23.49 8.89 -53.02
CA PRO A 28 -22.63 7.72 -53.15
C PRO A 28 -21.37 7.88 -52.30
N MET A 29 -20.95 6.80 -51.64
CA MET A 29 -19.73 6.80 -50.86
C MET A 29 -18.50 7.14 -51.72
N PRO A 30 -17.57 7.96 -51.25
CA PRO A 30 -16.33 8.26 -51.97
C PRO A 30 -15.56 6.98 -52.30
N ARG A 31 -15.03 6.87 -53.52
CA ARG A 31 -14.34 5.65 -53.97
C ARG A 31 -13.17 5.26 -53.10
N TRP A 32 -12.40 6.23 -52.62
CA TRP A 32 -11.27 5.98 -51.73
C TRP A 32 -11.72 5.32 -50.40
N TRP A 33 -12.87 5.75 -49.87
CA TRP A 33 -13.47 5.20 -48.68
C TRP A 33 -13.88 3.73 -48.86
N VAL A 34 -14.56 3.44 -50.00
CA VAL A 34 -14.98 2.08 -50.35
C VAL A 34 -13.78 1.14 -50.50
N TRP A 35 -12.71 1.59 -51.15
CA TRP A 35 -11.48 0.79 -51.26
C TRP A 35 -10.82 0.55 -49.90
N THR A 36 -10.75 1.57 -49.03
CA THR A 36 -10.25 1.41 -47.64
C THR A 36 -11.10 0.41 -46.88
N PHE A 37 -12.43 0.50 -47.01
CA PHE A 37 -13.34 -0.43 -46.36
C PHE A 37 -13.11 -1.89 -46.80
N TYR A 38 -13.00 -2.15 -48.09
CA TYR A 38 -12.66 -3.51 -48.56
C TYR A 38 -11.28 -3.97 -48.12
N ALA A 39 -10.30 -3.10 -48.12
CA ALA A 39 -8.97 -3.43 -47.60
C ALA A 39 -9.00 -3.84 -46.12
N THR A 40 -9.81 -3.16 -45.28
CA THR A 40 -9.98 -3.55 -43.87
C THR A 40 -10.69 -4.90 -43.72
N ILE A 41 -11.66 -5.24 -44.60
CA ILE A 41 -12.30 -6.56 -44.58
C ILE A 41 -11.29 -7.67 -44.92
N VAL A 42 -10.50 -7.48 -45.98
CA VAL A 42 -9.45 -8.45 -46.35
C VAL A 42 -8.42 -8.59 -45.24
N TRP A 43 -8.02 -7.49 -44.63
CA TRP A 43 -7.13 -7.49 -43.45
C TRP A 43 -7.75 -8.28 -42.28
N ALA A 44 -9.01 -8.02 -41.94
CA ALA A 44 -9.70 -8.70 -40.84
C ALA A 44 -9.80 -10.22 -41.06
N LEU A 45 -10.08 -10.65 -42.30
CA LEU A 45 -10.10 -12.07 -42.64
C LEU A 45 -8.70 -12.69 -42.49
N GLY A 46 -7.66 -12.03 -42.99
CA GLY A 46 -6.27 -12.46 -42.83
C GLY A 46 -5.86 -12.54 -41.36
N TYR A 47 -6.25 -11.55 -40.56
CA TYR A 47 -6.01 -11.51 -39.14
C TYR A 47 -6.71 -12.67 -38.41
N ALA A 48 -7.99 -12.93 -38.70
CA ALA A 48 -8.74 -14.02 -38.08
C ALA A 48 -8.18 -15.42 -38.41
N ILE A 49 -7.51 -15.58 -39.55
CA ILE A 49 -6.80 -16.81 -39.92
C ILE A 49 -5.46 -16.91 -39.16
N ALA A 50 -4.73 -15.80 -39.08
CA ALA A 50 -3.39 -15.76 -38.47
C ALA A 50 -3.40 -15.86 -36.94
N TYR A 51 -4.33 -15.16 -36.28
CA TYR A 51 -4.41 -15.01 -34.83
C TYR A 51 -5.66 -15.65 -34.23
N PRO A 52 -5.71 -15.91 -32.92
CA PRO A 52 -6.92 -16.31 -32.21
C PRO A 52 -7.99 -15.22 -32.36
N ALA A 53 -9.12 -15.56 -32.99
CA ALA A 53 -10.14 -14.54 -33.34
C ALA A 53 -11.57 -14.96 -33.04
N ILE A 54 -11.92 -16.24 -33.25
CA ILE A 54 -13.30 -16.72 -33.18
C ILE A 54 -13.51 -17.41 -31.83
N PRO A 55 -14.37 -16.85 -30.96
CA PRO A 55 -14.71 -17.51 -29.68
C PRO A 55 -15.61 -18.72 -29.95
N MET A 56 -15.24 -19.85 -29.37
CA MET A 56 -16.03 -21.08 -29.31
C MET A 56 -16.60 -21.25 -27.90
N ILE A 57 -17.36 -22.32 -27.66
CA ILE A 57 -18.00 -22.55 -26.35
C ILE A 57 -16.98 -22.66 -25.20
N THR A 58 -15.87 -23.37 -25.43
CA THR A 58 -14.86 -23.64 -24.39
C THR A 58 -13.46 -23.15 -24.74
N TYR A 59 -13.24 -22.66 -25.96
CA TYR A 59 -11.94 -22.17 -26.43
C TYR A 59 -12.15 -21.13 -27.56
N ALA A 60 -11.08 -20.51 -27.99
CA ALA A 60 -11.05 -19.71 -29.21
C ALA A 60 -10.20 -20.41 -30.28
N THR A 61 -10.38 -20.05 -31.57
CA THR A 61 -9.49 -20.53 -32.63
C THR A 61 -8.05 -20.13 -32.32
N LYS A 62 -7.09 -21.04 -32.50
CA LYS A 62 -5.67 -20.79 -32.19
C LYS A 62 -4.97 -19.89 -33.21
N GLY A 63 -5.52 -19.76 -34.41
CA GLY A 63 -4.84 -19.11 -35.54
C GLY A 63 -3.65 -19.92 -36.07
N MET A 64 -3.20 -19.62 -37.28
CA MET A 64 -2.07 -20.31 -37.93
C MET A 64 -0.72 -20.00 -37.26
N LEU A 65 -0.57 -18.82 -36.65
CA LEU A 65 0.66 -18.40 -35.98
C LEU A 65 0.81 -18.99 -34.57
N GLY A 66 -0.22 -19.66 -34.04
CA GLY A 66 -0.17 -20.24 -32.69
C GLY A 66 0.04 -19.22 -31.57
N TYR A 67 -0.27 -17.95 -31.82
CA TYR A 67 -0.08 -16.87 -30.86
C TYR A 67 -0.90 -17.08 -29.59
N SER A 68 -0.29 -16.80 -28.45
CA SER A 68 -0.94 -16.80 -27.15
C SER A 68 -0.40 -15.66 -26.31
N SER A 69 -1.25 -14.69 -25.98
CA SER A 69 -0.88 -13.57 -25.11
C SER A 69 -0.39 -14.00 -23.71
N ARG A 70 -0.91 -15.14 -23.21
CA ARG A 70 -0.44 -15.73 -21.94
C ARG A 70 0.98 -16.30 -22.07
N ALA A 71 1.28 -16.97 -23.20
CA ALA A 71 2.60 -17.52 -23.44
C ALA A 71 3.63 -16.40 -23.64
N GLU A 72 3.28 -15.36 -24.37
CA GLU A 72 4.14 -14.17 -24.53
C GLU A 72 4.37 -13.46 -23.21
N LEU A 73 3.33 -13.23 -22.40
CA LEU A 73 3.48 -12.67 -21.06
C LEU A 73 4.42 -13.53 -20.20
N GLN A 74 4.22 -14.85 -20.21
CA GLN A 74 5.08 -15.76 -19.44
C GLN A 74 6.55 -15.66 -19.89
N GLN A 75 6.79 -15.63 -21.20
CA GLN A 75 8.13 -15.48 -21.74
C GLN A 75 8.77 -14.14 -21.33
N ASN A 76 8.01 -13.04 -21.38
CA ASN A 76 8.50 -11.74 -20.96
C ASN A 76 8.82 -11.70 -19.45
N LEU A 77 7.97 -12.33 -18.61
CA LEU A 77 8.22 -12.45 -17.18
C LEU A 77 9.47 -13.31 -16.89
N ASP A 78 9.65 -14.41 -17.62
CA ASP A 78 10.82 -15.29 -17.45
C ASP A 78 12.10 -14.59 -17.89
N GLN A 79 12.06 -13.80 -18.97
CA GLN A 79 13.19 -12.98 -19.40
C GLN A 79 13.54 -11.89 -18.38
N ALA A 80 12.52 -11.20 -17.85
CA ALA A 80 12.72 -10.18 -16.81
C ALA A 80 13.34 -10.80 -15.55
N LYS A 81 12.81 -11.93 -15.08
CA LYS A 81 13.38 -12.67 -13.94
C LYS A 81 14.84 -13.08 -14.22
N ALA A 82 15.11 -13.66 -15.38
CA ALA A 82 16.45 -14.10 -15.74
C ALA A 82 17.47 -12.96 -15.76
N SER A 83 17.07 -11.77 -16.20
CA SER A 83 17.94 -10.58 -16.20
C SER A 83 18.25 -10.05 -14.80
N GLN A 84 17.41 -10.33 -13.81
CA GLN A 84 17.54 -9.87 -12.42
C GLN A 84 18.12 -10.94 -11.48
N THR A 85 18.21 -12.20 -11.92
CA THR A 85 18.60 -13.34 -11.08
C THR A 85 19.91 -13.09 -10.32
N THR A 86 20.94 -12.57 -10.97
CA THR A 86 22.25 -12.32 -10.33
C THR A 86 22.13 -11.36 -9.15
N LEU A 87 21.34 -10.28 -9.28
CA LEU A 87 21.17 -9.30 -8.21
C LEU A 87 20.29 -9.86 -7.07
N HIS A 88 19.23 -10.59 -7.41
CA HIS A 88 18.42 -11.29 -6.42
C HIS A 88 19.21 -12.33 -5.63
N ASP A 89 20.08 -13.13 -6.29
CA ASP A 89 20.93 -14.11 -5.62
C ASP A 89 21.95 -13.42 -4.68
N LEU A 90 22.50 -12.27 -5.07
CA LEU A 90 23.37 -11.49 -4.20
C LEU A 90 22.61 -10.92 -2.98
N ILE A 91 21.40 -10.39 -3.15
CA ILE A 91 20.57 -9.93 -2.02
C ILE A 91 20.23 -11.11 -1.10
N ALA A 92 19.85 -12.26 -1.65
CA ALA A 92 19.56 -13.44 -0.85
C ALA A 92 20.72 -13.86 0.04
N ALA A 93 21.95 -13.80 -0.49
CA ALA A 93 23.16 -14.25 0.18
C ALA A 93 23.75 -13.25 1.21
N LYS A 94 23.36 -11.99 1.15
CA LYS A 94 23.94 -10.89 1.97
C LYS A 94 22.99 -10.48 3.10
N THR A 95 23.56 -9.86 4.14
CA THR A 95 22.81 -9.17 5.20
C THR A 95 22.26 -7.83 4.70
N VAL A 96 21.27 -7.28 5.38
CA VAL A 96 20.72 -5.95 5.05
C VAL A 96 21.77 -4.84 5.12
N HIS A 97 22.72 -4.93 6.06
CA HIS A 97 23.84 -4.00 6.19
C HIS A 97 24.81 -4.06 5.01
N GLU A 98 25.14 -5.27 4.51
CA GLU A 98 25.97 -5.44 3.33
C GLU A 98 25.27 -4.96 2.05
N ILE A 99 23.95 -5.11 1.98
CA ILE A 99 23.16 -4.61 0.85
C ILE A 99 23.13 -3.08 0.87
N ASP A 100 22.89 -2.49 2.04
CA ASP A 100 22.79 -1.02 2.21
C ASP A 100 24.14 -0.33 1.91
N SER A 101 25.26 -0.97 2.25
CA SER A 101 26.60 -0.45 2.00
C SER A 101 27.06 -0.55 0.54
N ASP A 102 26.46 -1.43 -0.27
CA ASP A 102 26.75 -1.60 -1.71
C ASP A 102 25.77 -0.78 -2.54
N SER A 103 26.24 0.29 -3.16
CA SER A 103 25.38 1.23 -3.88
C SER A 103 24.52 0.60 -4.98
N ALA A 104 25.05 -0.40 -5.71
CA ALA A 104 24.33 -1.06 -6.80
C ALA A 104 23.24 -2.00 -6.25
N LEU A 105 23.55 -2.76 -5.19
CA LEU A 105 22.57 -3.62 -4.52
C LEU A 105 21.50 -2.79 -3.82
N ARG A 106 21.88 -1.70 -3.16
CA ARG A 106 20.94 -0.78 -2.50
C ARG A 106 19.96 -0.17 -3.49
N GLU A 107 20.45 0.33 -4.64
CA GLU A 107 19.55 0.89 -5.68
C GLU A 107 18.56 -0.15 -6.19
N PHE A 108 19.02 -1.37 -6.45
CA PHE A 108 18.17 -2.47 -6.89
C PHE A 108 17.16 -2.88 -5.80
N ALA A 109 17.60 -3.01 -4.55
CA ALA A 109 16.74 -3.36 -3.42
C ALA A 109 15.67 -2.30 -3.15
N VAL A 110 16.03 -1.00 -3.22
CA VAL A 110 15.06 0.10 -3.10
C VAL A 110 13.99 0.01 -4.19
N ALA A 111 14.36 -0.26 -5.44
CA ALA A 111 13.41 -0.38 -6.55
C ALA A 111 12.48 -1.60 -6.40
N GLY A 112 13.03 -2.75 -6.00
CA GLY A 112 12.29 -3.97 -5.69
C GLY A 112 11.34 -3.78 -4.51
N GLY A 113 11.87 -3.26 -3.41
CA GLY A 113 11.12 -2.94 -2.19
C GLY A 113 9.99 -1.95 -2.43
N ALA A 114 10.24 -0.87 -3.20
CA ALA A 114 9.20 0.08 -3.58
C ALA A 114 8.04 -0.57 -4.35
N SER A 115 8.36 -1.54 -5.23
CA SER A 115 7.36 -2.28 -5.98
C SER A 115 6.55 -3.21 -5.08
N ALA A 116 7.22 -3.94 -4.18
CA ALA A 116 6.58 -4.81 -3.20
C ALA A 116 5.72 -4.02 -2.20
N PHE A 117 6.20 -2.85 -1.76
CA PHE A 117 5.49 -1.94 -0.84
C PHE A 117 4.16 -1.47 -1.41
N LYS A 118 4.12 -1.06 -2.67
CA LYS A 118 2.89 -0.60 -3.35
C LYS A 118 1.77 -1.63 -3.32
N VAL A 119 2.14 -2.91 -3.41
CA VAL A 119 1.17 -4.01 -3.48
C VAL A 119 0.75 -4.49 -2.09
N ASN A 120 1.70 -4.60 -1.15
CA ASN A 120 1.49 -5.31 0.10
C ASN A 120 1.35 -4.36 1.31
N CYS A 121 2.05 -3.24 1.33
CA CYS A 121 2.18 -2.36 2.50
C CYS A 121 1.34 -1.07 2.38
N ALA A 122 1.25 -0.50 1.18
CA ALA A 122 0.52 0.73 0.92
C ALA A 122 -0.98 0.70 1.33
N PRO A 123 -1.71 -0.43 1.28
CA PRO A 123 -3.10 -0.48 1.77
C PRO A 123 -3.26 -0.03 3.23
N CYS A 124 -2.24 -0.24 4.07
CA CYS A 124 -2.22 0.18 5.47
C CYS A 124 -1.38 1.44 5.68
N HIS A 125 -0.13 1.46 5.15
CA HIS A 125 0.81 2.56 5.38
C HIS A 125 0.66 3.74 4.42
N GLY A 126 -0.27 3.68 3.45
CA GLY A 126 -0.43 4.71 2.42
C GLY A 126 0.58 4.58 1.27
N SER A 127 0.23 5.10 0.08
CA SER A 127 1.09 5.00 -1.11
C SER A 127 2.42 5.76 -0.99
N GLY A 128 2.46 6.79 -0.13
CA GLY A 128 3.66 7.55 0.22
C GLY A 128 4.27 7.15 1.55
N ALA A 129 3.88 6.00 2.13
CA ALA A 129 4.33 5.52 3.43
C ALA A 129 4.04 6.48 4.61
N SER A 130 3.14 7.46 4.43
CA SER A 130 2.81 8.49 5.43
C SER A 130 1.80 8.02 6.49
N GLY A 131 1.43 6.75 6.47
CA GLY A 131 0.50 6.17 7.43
C GLY A 131 -0.93 6.68 7.29
N GLY A 132 -1.68 6.53 8.38
CA GLY A 132 -3.07 6.95 8.51
C GLY A 132 -3.57 6.70 9.94
N PRO A 133 -4.84 6.96 10.24
CA PRO A 133 -5.38 6.72 11.58
C PRO A 133 -5.17 5.27 12.04
N GLY A 134 -4.29 5.07 13.04
CA GLY A 134 -3.93 3.76 13.58
C GLY A 134 -2.86 3.00 12.82
N PHE A 135 -2.34 3.55 11.72
CA PHE A 135 -1.22 2.99 10.95
C PHE A 135 -0.03 3.96 10.96
N PRO A 136 1.19 3.52 11.35
CA PRO A 136 2.33 4.41 11.50
C PRO A 136 2.77 5.02 10.16
N ASN A 137 3.24 6.25 10.24
CA ASN A 137 4.00 6.92 9.21
C ASN A 137 5.43 6.34 9.22
N LEU A 138 5.94 5.94 8.08
CA LEU A 138 7.27 5.37 7.95
C LEU A 138 8.31 6.38 7.43
N ASN A 139 7.92 7.69 7.34
CA ASN A 139 8.81 8.77 6.94
C ASN A 139 9.19 9.68 8.12
N ASP A 140 8.62 9.45 9.31
CA ASP A 140 8.96 10.22 10.52
C ASP A 140 9.92 9.43 11.42
N ASP A 141 10.34 10.05 12.53
CA ASP A 141 11.31 9.49 13.47
C ASP A 141 10.64 8.72 14.61
N ASP A 142 9.31 8.49 14.57
CA ASP A 142 8.57 7.76 15.60
C ASP A 142 8.50 6.25 15.28
N TRP A 143 9.53 5.52 15.72
CA TRP A 143 9.69 4.09 15.51
C TRP A 143 9.41 3.28 16.77
N LEU A 144 8.22 2.68 16.87
CA LEU A 144 7.79 1.92 18.04
C LEU A 144 8.68 0.72 18.37
N TRP A 145 9.26 0.07 17.38
CA TRP A 145 10.06 -1.15 17.52
C TRP A 145 11.50 -0.99 17.03
N GLY A 146 11.94 0.25 16.86
CA GLY A 146 13.25 0.60 16.32
C GLY A 146 13.20 0.85 14.81
N GLY A 147 14.04 1.80 14.37
CA GLY A 147 14.14 2.27 12.98
C GLY A 147 15.45 1.86 12.29
N ASP A 148 16.31 1.08 12.95
CA ASP A 148 17.50 0.52 12.32
C ASP A 148 17.15 -0.65 11.38
N LEU A 149 18.09 -1.04 10.54
CA LEU A 149 17.90 -2.07 9.53
C LEU A 149 17.45 -3.41 10.10
N ASP A 150 18.02 -3.84 11.22
CA ASP A 150 17.71 -5.14 11.83
C ASP A 150 16.31 -5.12 12.46
N ALA A 151 15.94 -4.02 13.12
CA ALA A 151 14.61 -3.85 13.71
C ALA A 151 13.51 -3.78 12.63
N ILE A 152 13.76 -3.09 11.52
CA ILE A 152 12.83 -3.02 10.39
C ILE A 152 12.70 -4.41 9.73
N GLU A 153 13.83 -5.13 9.50
CA GLU A 153 13.80 -6.48 8.93
C GLU A 153 12.98 -7.43 9.80
N ALA A 154 13.24 -7.46 11.11
CA ALA A 154 12.52 -8.30 12.05
C ALA A 154 11.02 -7.97 12.09
N THR A 155 10.67 -6.68 12.10
CA THR A 155 9.27 -6.23 12.11
C THR A 155 8.54 -6.62 10.83
N ILE A 156 9.18 -6.51 9.65
CA ILE A 156 8.57 -6.94 8.39
C ILE A 156 8.48 -8.47 8.34
N ALA A 157 9.53 -9.18 8.75
CA ALA A 157 9.57 -10.64 8.70
C ALA A 157 8.48 -11.27 9.56
N HIS A 158 8.39 -10.85 10.83
CA HIS A 158 7.62 -11.53 11.88
C HIS A 158 6.33 -10.77 12.27
N GLY A 159 6.19 -9.52 11.85
CA GLY A 159 5.01 -8.71 12.16
C GLY A 159 4.92 -8.25 13.61
N ILE A 160 3.76 -7.73 13.97
CA ILE A 160 3.45 -7.22 15.30
C ILE A 160 2.14 -7.83 15.75
N ARG A 161 2.14 -8.55 16.88
CA ARG A 161 0.97 -9.23 17.47
C ARG A 161 0.23 -10.12 16.45
N PHE A 162 1.02 -10.84 15.66
CA PHE A 162 0.50 -11.77 14.65
C PHE A 162 0.59 -13.20 15.17
N ASP A 163 -0.55 -13.75 15.59
CA ASP A 163 -0.64 -15.02 16.34
C ASP A 163 -0.09 -16.25 15.59
N GLU A 164 0.06 -16.14 14.26
CA GLU A 164 0.59 -17.24 13.42
C GLU A 164 2.12 -17.27 13.35
N ASP A 165 2.81 -16.28 13.93
CA ASP A 165 4.28 -16.20 13.97
C ASP A 165 4.77 -16.13 15.44
N THR A 166 5.62 -17.09 15.84
CA THR A 166 6.14 -17.18 17.21
C THR A 166 7.18 -16.12 17.56
N ASP A 167 7.80 -15.53 16.55
CA ASP A 167 8.84 -14.50 16.69
C ASP A 167 8.27 -13.07 16.54
N THR A 168 6.93 -12.96 16.41
CA THR A 168 6.24 -11.68 16.33
C THR A 168 6.48 -10.81 17.57
N HIS A 169 6.52 -9.49 17.37
CA HIS A 169 6.50 -8.54 18.48
C HIS A 169 5.17 -8.64 19.24
N ALA A 170 5.17 -9.27 20.41
CA ALA A 170 3.95 -9.63 21.16
C ALA A 170 3.59 -8.68 22.31
N SER A 171 4.42 -7.67 22.63
CA SER A 171 4.16 -6.76 23.75
C SER A 171 2.88 -5.95 23.55
N GLU A 172 2.10 -5.85 24.62
CA GLU A 172 0.83 -5.13 24.67
C GLU A 172 0.69 -4.28 25.91
N MET A 173 0.08 -3.10 25.77
CA MET A 173 -0.34 -2.29 26.92
C MET A 173 -1.51 -3.00 27.62
N PRO A 174 -1.43 -3.30 28.94
CA PRO A 174 -2.54 -3.92 29.65
C PRO A 174 -3.70 -2.94 29.87
N PRO A 175 -4.95 -3.44 30.05
CA PRO A 175 -6.08 -2.60 30.41
C PRO A 175 -5.96 -2.15 31.87
N PHE A 176 -5.86 -0.85 32.11
CA PHE A 176 -5.74 -0.29 33.45
C PHE A 176 -7.08 0.00 34.15
N ALA A 177 -8.21 -0.24 33.51
CA ALA A 177 -9.52 -0.05 34.14
C ALA A 177 -9.73 -0.90 35.40
N GLU A 178 -9.00 -2.01 35.55
CA GLU A 178 -9.06 -2.89 36.73
C GLU A 178 -8.05 -2.51 37.81
N VAL A 179 -7.10 -1.62 37.50
CA VAL A 179 -5.98 -1.21 38.37
C VAL A 179 -6.15 0.21 38.85
N LEU A 180 -6.56 1.12 37.98
CA LEU A 180 -6.73 2.55 38.27
C LEU A 180 -8.21 2.88 38.45
N ASP A 181 -8.51 3.68 39.46
CA ASP A 181 -9.86 4.25 39.59
C ASP A 181 -10.14 5.31 38.50
N PRO A 182 -11.40 5.74 38.29
CA PRO A 182 -11.74 6.73 37.27
C PRO A 182 -11.08 8.10 37.48
N LEU A 183 -10.71 8.47 38.69
CA LEU A 183 -10.00 9.73 38.96
C LEU A 183 -8.53 9.60 38.55
N GLN A 184 -7.86 8.52 38.95
CA GLN A 184 -6.47 8.23 38.60
C GLN A 184 -6.31 8.13 37.07
N THR A 185 -7.25 7.50 36.38
CA THR A 185 -7.25 7.41 34.91
C THR A 185 -7.32 8.81 34.26
N ARG A 186 -8.16 9.72 34.79
CA ARG A 186 -8.19 11.12 34.31
C ARG A 186 -6.93 11.89 34.65
N GLN A 187 -6.37 11.68 35.83
CA GLN A 187 -5.12 12.30 36.27
C GLN A 187 -3.96 11.93 35.35
N VAL A 188 -3.75 10.63 35.09
CA VAL A 188 -2.67 10.18 34.21
C VAL A 188 -2.89 10.64 32.76
N ALA A 189 -4.12 10.68 32.27
CA ALA A 189 -4.42 11.19 30.93
C ALA A 189 -4.11 12.70 30.82
N ALA A 190 -4.48 13.49 31.81
CA ALA A 190 -4.15 14.92 31.86
C ALA A 190 -2.62 15.14 31.96
N TYR A 191 -1.89 14.33 32.72
CA TYR A 191 -0.44 14.37 32.78
C TYR A 191 0.20 14.08 31.42
N VAL A 192 -0.15 12.95 30.81
CA VAL A 192 0.38 12.55 29.49
C VAL A 192 0.07 13.57 28.41
N TRP A 193 -1.18 14.08 28.35
CA TRP A 193 -1.52 15.16 27.43
C TRP A 193 -0.73 16.44 27.71
N GLY A 194 -0.49 16.73 28.99
CA GLY A 194 0.28 17.90 29.46
C GLY A 194 1.77 17.87 29.13
N LEU A 195 2.33 16.73 28.70
CA LEU A 195 3.75 16.65 28.31
C LEU A 195 4.07 17.52 27.09
N THR A 196 3.13 17.63 26.17
CA THR A 196 3.29 18.38 24.91
C THR A 196 2.19 19.40 24.63
N ASN A 197 1.12 19.43 25.42
CA ASN A 197 -0.04 20.29 25.23
C ASN A 197 -0.42 20.97 26.55
N THR A 198 -1.46 21.80 26.50
CA THR A 198 -2.06 22.37 27.71
C THR A 198 -3.13 21.41 28.24
N PRO A 199 -3.00 20.86 29.45
CA PRO A 199 -4.01 20.00 30.05
C PRO A 199 -5.27 20.81 30.40
N SER A 200 -6.44 20.14 30.38
CA SER A 200 -7.71 20.76 30.73
C SER A 200 -7.77 21.20 32.20
N ASP A 201 -7.09 20.43 33.09
CA ASP A 201 -6.94 20.74 34.51
C ASP A 201 -5.48 20.51 34.95
N PRO A 202 -4.71 21.58 35.22
CA PRO A 202 -3.34 21.47 35.70
C PRO A 202 -3.19 20.72 37.05
N GLY A 203 -4.22 20.76 37.91
CA GLY A 203 -4.21 20.03 39.16
C GLY A 203 -4.31 18.52 38.98
N LEU A 204 -5.12 18.08 38.02
CA LEU A 204 -5.17 16.67 37.63
C LEU A 204 -3.85 16.22 36.99
N ALA A 205 -3.25 17.06 36.14
CA ALA A 205 -1.97 16.72 35.51
C ALA A 205 -0.85 16.57 36.54
N GLU A 206 -0.75 17.44 37.51
CA GLU A 206 0.26 17.35 38.60
C GLU A 206 0.07 16.06 39.44
N ALA A 207 -1.18 15.75 39.80
CA ALA A 207 -1.49 14.51 40.53
C ALA A 207 -1.24 13.26 39.64
N GLY A 208 -1.40 13.37 38.34
CA GLY A 208 -1.20 12.28 37.36
C GLY A 208 0.26 11.85 37.21
N LYS A 209 1.22 12.72 37.53
CA LYS A 209 2.65 12.41 37.46
C LYS A 209 2.99 11.18 38.30
N GLN A 210 2.53 11.13 39.55
CA GLN A 210 2.82 9.97 40.41
C GLN A 210 2.14 8.71 39.90
N VAL A 211 0.89 8.83 39.38
CA VAL A 211 0.20 7.69 38.81
C VAL A 211 0.96 7.13 37.59
N PHE A 212 1.55 8.01 36.77
CA PHE A 212 2.39 7.63 35.64
C PHE A 212 3.64 6.88 36.07
N VAL A 213 4.38 7.41 37.05
CA VAL A 213 5.60 6.79 37.57
C VAL A 213 5.32 5.39 38.12
N ASP A 214 4.23 5.24 38.87
CA ASP A 214 3.90 3.98 39.54
C ASP A 214 3.39 2.90 38.57
N ASN A 215 2.76 3.27 37.40
CA ASN A 215 2.05 2.31 36.58
C ASN A 215 2.48 2.30 35.11
N CYS A 216 3.08 3.36 34.60
CA CYS A 216 3.30 3.54 33.14
C CYS A 216 4.78 3.60 32.76
N ALA A 217 5.64 4.15 33.65
CA ALA A 217 7.06 4.39 33.39
C ALA A 217 7.84 3.10 33.09
N ALA A 218 7.40 1.96 33.61
CA ALA A 218 8.03 0.67 33.34
C ALA A 218 8.17 0.39 31.84
N CYS A 219 7.13 0.73 31.03
CA CYS A 219 7.13 0.57 29.58
C CYS A 219 7.44 1.86 28.85
N HIS A 220 6.89 3.02 29.30
CA HIS A 220 7.03 4.28 28.60
C HIS A 220 8.26 5.12 29.00
N GLY A 221 9.08 4.63 29.92
CA GLY A 221 10.24 5.37 30.47
C GLY A 221 9.84 6.41 31.52
N ASP A 222 10.77 6.75 32.39
CA ASP A 222 10.57 7.80 33.43
C ASP A 222 10.42 9.20 32.80
N ASP A 223 10.98 9.37 31.61
CA ASP A 223 10.91 10.57 30.78
C ASP A 223 9.78 10.55 29.76
N ALA A 224 8.97 9.48 29.76
CA ALA A 224 7.85 9.23 28.87
C ALA A 224 8.22 9.10 27.36
N LYS A 225 9.51 8.83 27.03
CA LYS A 225 9.99 8.69 25.65
C LYS A 225 9.80 7.31 25.03
N GLY A 226 9.14 6.43 25.74
CA GLY A 226 8.93 5.07 25.26
C GLY A 226 10.15 4.17 25.42
N LYS A 227 9.98 2.92 24.97
CA LYS A 227 11.05 1.90 24.90
C LYS A 227 10.81 1.02 23.68
N ALA A 228 11.73 1.06 22.73
CA ALA A 228 11.62 0.29 21.48
C ALA A 228 11.53 -1.22 21.74
N GLU A 229 12.26 -1.75 22.71
CA GLU A 229 12.21 -3.17 23.08
C GLU A 229 10.83 -3.63 23.61
N MET A 230 10.00 -2.68 24.04
CA MET A 230 8.63 -2.92 24.50
C MET A 230 7.58 -2.49 23.46
N GLY A 231 7.97 -1.87 22.36
CA GLY A 231 7.05 -1.26 21.41
C GLY A 231 6.17 -0.18 22.04
N ALA A 232 6.68 0.47 23.08
CA ALA A 232 5.99 1.52 23.81
C ALA A 232 6.31 2.88 23.17
N PRO A 233 5.30 3.66 22.75
CA PRO A 233 5.51 4.93 22.06
C PRO A 233 6.11 6.00 22.96
N ASP A 234 6.81 6.97 22.36
CA ASP A 234 7.09 8.26 22.94
C ASP A 234 5.77 9.01 23.22
N LEU A 235 5.55 9.41 24.46
CA LEU A 235 4.38 10.18 24.89
C LEU A 235 4.72 11.65 25.09
N ALA A 236 6.00 12.01 24.94
CA ALA A 236 6.51 13.37 25.13
C ALA A 236 6.76 14.09 23.78
N ASP A 237 6.30 13.54 22.68
CA ASP A 237 6.31 14.15 21.37
C ASP A 237 4.91 14.62 20.89
N ALA A 238 4.82 15.11 19.64
CA ALA A 238 3.58 15.57 19.06
C ALA A 238 2.88 14.53 18.16
N ILE A 239 3.45 13.32 18.04
CA ILE A 239 3.01 12.26 17.13
C ILE A 239 2.06 11.31 17.88
N TRP A 240 0.82 11.26 17.44
CA TRP A 240 -0.24 10.47 18.07
C TRP A 240 -0.82 9.47 17.07
N LEU A 241 -0.41 8.21 17.19
CA LEU A 241 -0.89 7.15 16.30
C LEU A 241 -2.38 6.79 16.53
N LYS A 242 -2.81 6.75 17.80
CA LYS A 242 -4.15 6.21 18.15
C LYS A 242 -5.00 7.14 19.02
N ALA A 243 -4.40 7.82 19.98
CA ALA A 243 -5.14 8.46 21.07
C ALA A 243 -4.76 9.93 21.22
N ARG A 244 -5.26 10.80 20.34
CA ARG A 244 -5.03 12.24 20.44
C ARG A 244 -6.09 12.93 21.29
N GLY A 245 -5.64 13.61 22.35
CA GLY A 245 -6.49 14.33 23.30
C GLY A 245 -6.82 13.53 24.56
N GLU A 246 -7.09 14.23 25.68
CA GLU A 246 -7.28 13.61 27.01
C GLU A 246 -8.36 12.52 27.01
N ASP A 247 -9.52 12.75 26.39
CA ASP A 247 -10.59 11.75 26.33
C ASP A 247 -10.19 10.49 25.57
N ALA A 248 -9.37 10.62 24.54
CA ALA A 248 -8.87 9.49 23.78
C ALA A 248 -7.79 8.72 24.58
N ILE A 249 -6.96 9.43 25.33
CA ILE A 249 -5.97 8.83 26.24
C ILE A 249 -6.68 8.09 27.37
N ILE A 250 -7.72 8.66 27.99
CA ILE A 250 -8.55 7.98 29.00
C ILE A 250 -9.06 6.64 28.46
N ARG A 251 -9.62 6.62 27.25
CA ARG A 251 -10.11 5.37 26.65
C ARG A 251 -8.97 4.39 26.37
N GLN A 252 -7.84 4.87 25.90
CA GLN A 252 -6.69 4.02 25.59
C GLN A 252 -6.08 3.41 26.87
N VAL A 253 -6.00 4.17 27.95
CA VAL A 253 -5.53 3.68 29.26
C VAL A 253 -6.51 2.66 29.83
N ALA A 254 -7.81 2.93 29.80
CA ALA A 254 -8.82 2.04 30.36
C ALA A 254 -8.95 0.73 29.57
N ALA A 255 -8.97 0.79 28.24
CA ALA A 255 -9.18 -0.35 27.34
C ALA A 255 -8.32 -0.16 26.07
N PRO A 256 -7.05 -0.54 26.11
CA PRO A 256 -6.13 -0.31 25.02
C PRO A 256 -6.55 -1.02 23.72
N LYS A 257 -6.44 -0.30 22.61
CA LYS A 257 -6.59 -0.87 21.28
C LYS A 257 -5.21 -1.08 20.65
N HIS A 258 -4.93 -2.31 20.30
CA HIS A 258 -3.70 -2.70 19.65
C HIS A 258 -3.88 -2.80 18.13
N GLY A 259 -2.82 -2.57 17.38
CA GLY A 259 -2.76 -2.87 15.96
C GLY A 259 -2.09 -4.22 15.74
N VAL A 260 -2.39 -4.85 14.61
CA VAL A 260 -1.73 -6.07 14.16
C VAL A 260 -1.04 -5.76 12.84
N MET A 261 0.23 -6.14 12.71
CA MET A 261 0.94 -6.18 11.44
C MET A 261 1.22 -7.63 11.10
N PRO A 262 0.77 -8.15 9.94
CA PRO A 262 1.05 -9.52 9.54
C PRO A 262 2.55 -9.77 9.36
N ALA A 263 2.99 -11.00 9.62
CA ALA A 263 4.31 -11.50 9.21
C ALA A 263 4.37 -11.66 7.69
N TRP A 264 5.45 -11.19 7.08
CA TRP A 264 5.58 -11.19 5.62
C TRP A 264 6.60 -12.19 5.08
N ALA A 265 7.52 -12.72 5.89
CA ALA A 265 8.57 -13.65 5.45
C ALA A 265 7.97 -14.89 4.77
N GLY A 266 6.96 -15.51 5.36
CA GLY A 266 6.32 -16.70 4.80
C GLY A 266 5.55 -16.47 3.49
N ARG A 267 5.16 -15.22 3.20
CA ARG A 267 4.38 -14.83 2.01
C ARG A 267 5.23 -14.30 0.88
N LEU A 268 6.27 -13.55 1.19
CA LEU A 268 7.10 -12.82 0.21
C LEU A 268 8.48 -13.43 0.02
N GLY A 269 8.95 -14.21 1.01
CA GLY A 269 10.31 -14.75 1.06
C GLY A 269 11.35 -13.73 1.53
N ASP A 270 12.47 -14.22 2.04
CA ASP A 270 13.52 -13.42 2.70
C ASP A 270 14.11 -12.33 1.79
N THR A 271 14.32 -12.64 0.51
CA THR A 271 14.88 -11.67 -0.44
C THR A 271 13.99 -10.43 -0.56
N THR A 272 12.68 -10.62 -0.69
CA THR A 272 11.73 -9.49 -0.78
C THR A 272 11.60 -8.75 0.56
N VAL A 273 11.71 -9.45 1.69
CA VAL A 273 11.76 -8.82 3.02
C VAL A 273 12.98 -7.89 3.12
N LYS A 274 14.17 -8.34 2.71
CA LYS A 274 15.38 -7.50 2.66
C LYS A 274 15.22 -6.30 1.74
N GLU A 275 14.65 -6.48 0.55
CA GLU A 275 14.36 -5.38 -0.37
C GLU A 275 13.41 -4.35 0.26
N LEU A 276 12.34 -4.81 0.92
CA LEU A 276 11.40 -3.95 1.66
C LEU A 276 12.09 -3.22 2.80
N THR A 277 12.96 -3.90 3.56
CA THR A 277 13.74 -3.30 4.66
C THR A 277 14.59 -2.14 4.16
N ILE A 278 15.37 -2.36 3.09
CA ILE A 278 16.20 -1.31 2.49
C ILE A 278 15.34 -0.16 1.96
N PHE A 279 14.20 -0.47 1.33
CA PHE A 279 13.29 0.58 0.86
C PHE A 279 12.73 1.40 2.01
N VAL A 280 12.18 0.76 3.05
CA VAL A 280 11.59 1.46 4.20
C VAL A 280 12.64 2.30 4.93
N HIS A 281 13.83 1.75 5.19
CA HIS A 281 14.95 2.50 5.79
C HIS A 281 15.35 3.70 4.91
N SER A 282 15.31 3.57 3.58
CA SER A 282 15.65 4.64 2.63
C SER A 282 14.66 5.82 2.65
N LEU A 283 13.49 5.70 3.28
CA LEU A 283 12.53 6.79 3.43
C LEU A 283 13.03 7.88 4.39
N GLY A 284 14.02 7.56 5.23
CA GLY A 284 14.78 8.52 6.03
C GLY A 284 14.26 8.76 7.44
N GLY A 285 13.25 8.02 7.88
CA GLY A 285 12.71 8.13 9.24
C GLY A 285 13.42 7.26 10.29
N GLY A 286 14.25 6.30 9.89
CA GLY A 286 15.01 5.44 10.81
C GLY A 286 16.49 5.84 10.85
N THR A 287 17.12 5.77 12.00
CA THR A 287 18.59 5.99 12.18
C THR A 287 19.22 4.81 12.87
#